data_ed3038d193941f26df65285d57902d59
#
_entry.id   ed3038d193941f26df65285d57902d59
#
_cell.length_a   1.000
_cell.length_b   1.000
_cell.length_c   1.000
_cell.angle_alpha   90.00
_cell.angle_beta   90.00
_cell.angle_gamma   90.00
#
_symmetry.space_group_name_H-M   'P 1'
#
loop_
_entity.id
_entity.type
_entity.pdbx_description
1 polymer ?
#
loop_
_entity_poly.entity_id
_entity_poly.type
_entity_poly.pdbx_seq_one_letter_code
_entity_poly.pdbx_strand_id
1 'polypeptide(L)'
;FCLSRGLGDVYKRQVLGSGMVWGIFSYLIGKNYSGRWLKALLAGTGIIVLMLAVHYALLVVFGVYNWREAFEYNAQWFILALLSGPVLGLAGAASAQFRWFDYLAVLGFLIEPVIAGLVPGRSYLPRTTTIPGYFAAATLWLIGAGLFFWQRRLSTR
;
A
#
# COMPACT_ATOMS: atom_id res chain seq x y z
N PHE A 1 4.76 30.35 5.11
CA PHE A 1 3.95 29.82 3.98
C PHE A 1 4.68 28.74 3.16
N CYS A 2 6.00 28.84 2.97
CA CYS A 2 6.81 27.79 2.31
C CYS A 2 6.91 26.50 3.10
N LEU A 3 7.02 26.57 4.44
CA LEU A 3 7.10 25.38 5.32
C LEU A 3 5.81 24.53 5.27
N SER A 4 4.63 25.16 5.20
CA SER A 4 3.36 24.43 5.16
C SER A 4 3.14 23.67 3.83
N ARG A 5 3.62 24.21 2.70
CA ARG A 5 3.57 23.50 1.41
C ARG A 5 4.51 22.30 1.38
N GLY A 6 5.74 22.46 1.86
CA GLY A 6 6.72 21.35 1.91
C GLY A 6 6.29 20.21 2.82
N LEU A 7 5.70 20.51 3.98
CA LEU A 7 5.19 19.51 4.93
C LEU A 7 4.04 18.68 4.32
N GLY A 8 3.10 19.33 3.64
CA GLY A 8 1.99 18.65 3.00
C GLY A 8 2.42 17.71 1.86
N ASP A 9 3.42 18.10 1.09
CA ASP A 9 3.91 17.31 -0.04
C ASP A 9 4.71 16.08 0.42
N VAL A 10 5.53 16.20 1.46
CA VAL A 10 6.25 15.06 2.06
C VAL A 10 5.28 14.07 2.67
N TYR A 11 4.28 14.53 3.42
CA TYR A 11 3.23 13.68 3.98
C TYR A 11 2.45 12.92 2.90
N LYS A 12 1.99 13.61 1.86
CA LYS A 12 1.27 12.98 0.74
C LYS A 12 2.12 11.90 0.06
N ARG A 13 3.40 12.18 -0.18
CA ARG A 13 4.32 11.22 -0.79
C ARG A 13 4.52 9.99 0.09
N GLN A 14 4.58 10.14 1.41
CA GLN A 14 4.76 9.03 2.33
C GLN A 14 3.52 8.14 2.43
N VAL A 15 2.31 8.72 2.51
CA VAL A 15 1.07 7.94 2.57
C VAL A 15 0.74 7.30 1.23
N LEU A 16 0.83 8.05 0.14
CA LEU A 16 0.56 7.52 -1.20
C LEU A 16 1.66 6.57 -1.71
N GLY A 17 2.88 6.69 -1.18
CA GLY A 17 3.98 5.76 -1.43
C GLY A 17 3.94 4.50 -0.57
N SER A 18 2.97 4.39 0.34
CA SER A 18 2.81 3.22 1.22
C SER A 18 2.45 1.98 0.40
N GLY A 19 3.23 0.92 0.54
CA GLY A 19 2.97 -0.37 -0.10
C GLY A 19 1.64 -0.98 0.34
N MET A 20 1.24 -0.74 1.59
CA MET A 20 -0.04 -1.25 2.12
C MET A 20 -1.25 -0.51 1.56
N VAL A 21 -1.15 0.81 1.31
CA VAL A 21 -2.23 1.55 0.62
C VAL A 21 -2.47 0.98 -0.78
N TRP A 22 -1.43 0.60 -1.49
CA TRP A 22 -1.55 -0.03 -2.80
C TRP A 22 -1.97 -1.50 -2.70
N GLY A 23 -1.42 -2.22 -1.74
CA GLY A 23 -1.69 -3.64 -1.50
C GLY A 23 -3.13 -3.93 -1.11
N ILE A 24 -3.80 -3.01 -0.39
CA ILE A 24 -5.19 -3.21 0.01
C ILE A 24 -6.14 -3.37 -1.19
N PHE A 25 -5.87 -2.70 -2.31
CA PHE A 25 -6.68 -2.84 -3.52
C PHE A 25 -6.56 -4.24 -4.12
N SER A 26 -5.34 -4.81 -4.15
CA SER A 26 -5.14 -6.20 -4.58
C SER A 26 -5.89 -7.18 -3.69
N TYR A 27 -5.78 -7.00 -2.37
CA TYR A 27 -6.48 -7.81 -1.39
C TYR A 27 -8.01 -7.74 -1.56
N LEU A 28 -8.57 -6.54 -1.65
CA LEU A 28 -10.03 -6.34 -1.80
C LEU A 28 -10.56 -6.92 -3.13
N ILE A 29 -9.81 -6.76 -4.21
CA ILE A 29 -10.17 -7.37 -5.50
C ILE A 29 -10.10 -8.88 -5.40
N GLY A 30 -9.05 -9.44 -4.80
CA GLY A 30 -8.93 -10.87 -4.56
C GLY A 30 -10.11 -11.45 -3.80
N LYS A 31 -10.62 -10.73 -2.81
CA LYS A 31 -11.79 -11.11 -2.00
C LYS A 31 -13.06 -11.34 -2.83
N ASN A 32 -13.24 -10.60 -3.95
CA ASN A 32 -14.36 -10.79 -4.85
C ASN A 32 -14.26 -12.07 -5.69
N TYR A 33 -13.11 -12.73 -5.71
CA TYR A 33 -12.86 -13.97 -6.45
C TYR A 33 -12.68 -15.18 -5.53
N SER A 34 -13.37 -15.22 -4.40
CA SER A 34 -13.35 -16.38 -3.49
C SER A 34 -13.64 -17.69 -4.25
N GLY A 35 -12.81 -18.69 -4.01
CA GLY A 35 -12.88 -19.99 -4.72
C GLY A 35 -12.35 -19.98 -6.16
N ARG A 36 -11.94 -18.85 -6.70
CA ARG A 36 -11.40 -18.70 -8.07
C ARG A 36 -9.96 -18.20 -8.04
N TRP A 37 -9.06 -19.03 -7.50
CA TRP A 37 -7.67 -18.65 -7.18
C TRP A 37 -6.90 -17.99 -8.32
N LEU A 38 -7.00 -18.55 -9.54
CA LEU A 38 -6.31 -17.98 -10.69
C LEU A 38 -6.82 -16.57 -11.03
N LYS A 39 -8.13 -16.34 -10.93
CA LYS A 39 -8.71 -15.01 -11.16
C LYS A 39 -8.31 -14.04 -10.08
N ALA A 40 -8.28 -14.47 -8.82
CA ALA A 40 -7.82 -13.65 -7.70
C ALA A 40 -6.35 -13.24 -7.86
N LEU A 41 -5.48 -14.19 -8.23
CA LEU A 41 -4.07 -13.95 -8.51
C LEU A 41 -3.90 -12.93 -9.65
N LEU A 42 -4.53 -13.18 -10.80
CA LEU A 42 -4.39 -12.31 -11.97
C LEU A 42 -4.99 -10.91 -11.73
N ALA A 43 -6.17 -10.83 -11.10
CA ALA A 43 -6.83 -9.57 -10.83
C ALA A 43 -6.06 -8.75 -9.76
N GLY A 44 -5.57 -9.42 -8.70
CA GLY A 44 -4.76 -8.79 -7.66
C GLY A 44 -3.43 -8.25 -8.20
N THR A 45 -2.76 -9.00 -9.07
CA THR A 45 -1.54 -8.54 -9.73
C THR A 45 -1.84 -7.40 -10.70
N GLY A 46 -2.87 -7.58 -11.52
CA GLY A 46 -3.25 -6.61 -12.55
C GLY A 46 -3.59 -5.24 -11.98
N ILE A 47 -4.29 -5.17 -10.84
CA ILE A 47 -4.65 -3.89 -10.24
C ILE A 47 -3.42 -3.12 -9.74
N ILE A 48 -2.48 -3.78 -9.06
CA ILE A 48 -1.27 -3.10 -8.56
C ILE A 48 -0.42 -2.62 -9.74
N VAL A 49 -0.20 -3.47 -10.73
CA VAL A 49 0.59 -3.11 -11.92
C VAL A 49 -0.08 -1.95 -12.68
N LEU A 50 -1.41 -1.99 -12.83
CA LEU A 50 -2.17 -0.90 -13.47
C LEU A 50 -2.03 0.40 -12.68
N MET A 51 -2.20 0.36 -11.35
CA MET A 51 -2.06 1.54 -10.50
C MET A 51 -0.66 2.14 -10.62
N LEU A 52 0.40 1.33 -10.59
CA LEU A 52 1.77 1.80 -10.79
C LEU A 52 1.96 2.40 -12.18
N ALA A 53 1.48 1.73 -13.23
CA ALA A 53 1.58 2.23 -14.59
C ALA A 53 0.90 3.61 -14.74
N VAL A 54 -0.31 3.76 -14.21
CA VAL A 54 -1.04 5.04 -14.19
C VAL A 54 -0.28 6.09 -13.39
N HIS A 55 0.23 5.73 -12.21
CA HIS A 55 1.01 6.64 -11.36
C HIS A 55 2.23 7.21 -12.11
N TYR A 56 3.05 6.34 -12.70
CA TYR A 56 4.25 6.78 -13.43
C TYR A 56 3.90 7.50 -14.73
N ALA A 57 2.84 7.08 -15.44
CA ALA A 57 2.37 7.80 -16.61
C ALA A 57 1.95 9.24 -16.27
N LEU A 58 1.23 9.44 -15.16
CA LEU A 58 0.87 10.78 -14.69
C LEU A 58 2.10 11.61 -14.34
N LEU A 59 3.12 11.02 -13.67
CA LEU A 59 4.36 11.75 -13.36
C LEU A 59 5.12 12.17 -14.62
N VAL A 60 5.07 11.38 -15.69
CA VAL A 60 5.64 11.74 -16.99
C VAL A 60 4.82 12.86 -17.64
N VAL A 61 3.49 12.76 -17.64
CA VAL A 61 2.60 13.82 -18.20
C VAL A 61 2.79 15.16 -17.48
N PHE A 62 2.99 15.12 -16.16
CA PHE A 62 3.27 16.34 -15.38
C PHE A 62 4.73 16.80 -15.44
N GLY A 63 5.58 16.17 -16.26
CA GLY A 63 6.98 16.58 -16.46
C GLY A 63 7.91 16.33 -15.27
N VAL A 64 7.52 15.46 -14.33
CA VAL A 64 8.34 15.09 -13.17
C VAL A 64 9.45 14.11 -13.57
N TYR A 65 9.13 13.19 -14.47
CA TYR A 65 10.06 12.20 -15.06
C TYR A 65 9.92 12.18 -16.58
N ASN A 66 10.99 11.78 -17.27
CA ASN A 66 10.86 11.29 -18.64
C ASN A 66 10.53 9.78 -18.63
N TRP A 67 10.09 9.22 -19.75
CA TRP A 67 9.71 7.81 -19.84
C TRP A 67 10.81 6.85 -19.41
N ARG A 68 12.04 7.16 -19.79
CA ARG A 68 13.21 6.33 -19.46
C ARG A 68 13.47 6.32 -17.95
N GLU A 69 13.47 7.49 -17.32
CA GLU A 69 13.65 7.63 -15.88
C GLU A 69 12.55 6.96 -15.08
N ALA A 70 11.30 7.08 -15.54
CA ALA A 70 10.16 6.44 -14.90
C ALA A 70 10.33 4.91 -14.82
N PHE A 71 10.87 4.28 -15.84
CA PHE A 71 11.07 2.83 -15.85
C PHE A 71 12.41 2.40 -15.23
N GLU A 72 13.53 3.04 -15.55
CA GLU A 72 14.83 2.62 -15.06
C GLU A 72 14.98 2.76 -13.53
N TYR A 73 14.57 3.90 -12.97
CA TYR A 73 14.71 4.13 -11.53
C TYR A 73 13.61 3.46 -10.70
N ASN A 74 12.54 3.02 -11.32
CA ASN A 74 11.37 2.50 -10.62
C ASN A 74 11.04 1.04 -10.96
N ALA A 75 11.90 0.36 -11.73
CA ALA A 75 11.74 -1.05 -12.08
C ALA A 75 11.53 -1.96 -10.86
N GLN A 76 12.19 -1.67 -9.75
CA GLN A 76 12.04 -2.37 -8.49
C GLN A 76 10.60 -2.40 -7.97
N TRP A 77 9.84 -1.32 -8.15
CA TRP A 77 8.44 -1.25 -7.72
C TRP A 77 7.53 -2.15 -8.56
N PHE A 78 7.81 -2.25 -9.87
CA PHE A 78 7.09 -3.18 -10.74
C PHE A 78 7.40 -4.64 -10.38
N ILE A 79 8.66 -4.96 -10.04
CA ILE A 79 9.02 -6.29 -9.55
C ILE A 79 8.29 -6.59 -8.23
N LEU A 80 8.29 -5.65 -7.29
CA LEU A 80 7.56 -5.80 -6.03
C LEU A 80 6.06 -5.96 -6.25
N ALA A 81 5.47 -5.25 -7.21
CA ALA A 81 4.06 -5.40 -7.57
C ALA A 81 3.75 -6.80 -8.14
N LEU A 82 4.63 -7.32 -8.98
CA LEU A 82 4.51 -8.68 -9.55
C LEU A 82 4.65 -9.78 -8.50
N LEU A 83 5.37 -9.53 -7.41
CA LEU A 83 5.51 -10.46 -6.30
C LEU A 83 4.39 -10.32 -5.27
N SER A 84 4.07 -9.09 -4.87
CA SER A 84 3.07 -8.83 -3.83
C SER A 84 1.63 -8.96 -4.34
N GLY A 85 1.37 -8.60 -5.59
CA GLY A 85 0.04 -8.67 -6.18
C GLY A 85 -0.60 -10.06 -6.12
N PRO A 86 0.08 -11.12 -6.57
CA PRO A 86 -0.42 -12.49 -6.46
C PRO A 86 -0.67 -12.90 -5.00
N VAL A 87 0.26 -12.60 -4.11
CA VAL A 87 0.18 -12.96 -2.68
C VAL A 87 -1.03 -12.30 -2.02
N LEU A 88 -1.19 -10.98 -2.22
CA LEU A 88 -2.30 -10.23 -1.64
C LEU A 88 -3.63 -10.59 -2.29
N GLY A 89 -3.67 -10.82 -3.61
CA GLY A 89 -4.87 -11.28 -4.31
C GLY A 89 -5.34 -12.65 -3.80
N LEU A 90 -4.42 -13.59 -3.65
CA LEU A 90 -4.71 -14.91 -3.08
C LEU A 90 -5.11 -14.82 -1.60
N ALA A 91 -4.45 -14.00 -0.80
CA ALA A 91 -4.83 -13.76 0.59
C ALA A 91 -6.25 -13.21 0.70
N GLY A 92 -6.62 -12.28 -0.20
CA GLY A 92 -8.00 -11.78 -0.31
C GLY A 92 -9.01 -12.89 -0.62
N ALA A 93 -8.73 -13.76 -1.60
CA ALA A 93 -9.59 -14.88 -1.93
C ALA A 93 -9.68 -15.92 -0.79
N ALA A 94 -8.57 -16.15 -0.07
CA ALA A 94 -8.52 -17.06 1.07
C ALA A 94 -9.27 -16.53 2.29
N SER A 95 -9.41 -15.22 2.42
CA SER A 95 -10.09 -14.62 3.58
C SER A 95 -11.55 -15.02 3.74
N ALA A 96 -12.20 -15.45 2.67
CA ALA A 96 -13.55 -15.99 2.73
C ALA A 96 -13.62 -17.36 3.44
N GLN A 97 -12.54 -18.13 3.40
CA GLN A 97 -12.43 -19.44 4.07
C GLN A 97 -11.73 -19.32 5.43
N PHE A 98 -10.71 -18.48 5.49
CA PHE A 98 -9.86 -18.29 6.65
C PHE A 98 -9.83 -16.82 7.08
N ARG A 99 -10.69 -16.46 8.00
CA ARG A 99 -10.87 -15.07 8.47
C ARG A 99 -9.61 -14.41 9.03
N TRP A 100 -8.61 -15.18 9.45
CA TRP A 100 -7.35 -14.62 9.92
C TRP A 100 -6.59 -13.86 8.84
N PHE A 101 -6.82 -14.15 7.55
CA PHE A 101 -6.25 -13.36 6.44
C PHE A 101 -6.74 -11.90 6.44
N ASP A 102 -7.93 -11.63 6.96
CA ASP A 102 -8.43 -10.26 7.13
C ASP A 102 -7.52 -9.45 8.08
N TYR A 103 -6.98 -10.11 9.10
CA TYR A 103 -6.08 -9.46 10.05
C TYR A 103 -4.67 -9.22 9.49
N LEU A 104 -4.24 -9.94 8.46
CA LEU A 104 -2.96 -9.67 7.79
C LEU A 104 -2.92 -8.28 7.15
N ALA A 105 -4.03 -7.83 6.55
CA ALA A 105 -4.12 -6.48 5.99
C ALA A 105 -3.99 -5.43 7.11
N VAL A 106 -4.67 -5.63 8.24
CA VAL A 106 -4.57 -4.75 9.42
C VAL A 106 -3.14 -4.73 9.96
N LEU A 107 -2.52 -5.90 10.11
CA LEU A 107 -1.16 -6.05 10.59
C LEU A 107 -0.15 -5.33 9.67
N GLY A 108 -0.35 -5.40 8.36
CA GLY A 108 0.46 -4.68 7.39
C GLY A 108 0.45 -3.16 7.63
N PHE A 109 -0.72 -2.56 7.84
CA PHE A 109 -0.83 -1.13 8.17
C PHE A 109 -0.22 -0.77 9.53
N LEU A 110 -0.18 -1.69 10.47
CA LEU A 110 0.46 -1.47 11.78
C LEU A 110 1.99 -1.55 11.70
N ILE A 111 2.51 -2.48 10.90
CA ILE A 111 3.95 -2.78 10.81
C ILE A 111 4.65 -1.83 9.83
N GLU A 112 4.00 -1.47 8.71
CA GLU A 112 4.62 -0.68 7.64
C GLU A 112 5.24 0.63 8.13
N PRO A 113 4.58 1.47 8.97
CA PRO A 113 5.19 2.70 9.48
C PRO A 113 6.47 2.47 10.26
N VAL A 114 6.58 1.32 10.94
CA VAL A 114 7.79 0.95 11.70
C VAL A 114 8.91 0.55 10.75
N ILE A 115 8.61 -0.29 9.76
CA ILE A 115 9.59 -0.74 8.75
C ILE A 115 10.06 0.43 7.88
N ALA A 116 9.13 1.30 7.48
CA ALA A 116 9.43 2.48 6.68
C ALA A 116 10.20 3.58 7.45
N GLY A 117 10.49 3.37 8.74
CA GLY A 117 11.24 4.32 9.56
C GLY A 117 10.47 5.61 9.86
N LEU A 118 9.14 5.59 9.76
CA LEU A 118 8.28 6.73 10.09
C LEU A 118 8.13 6.93 11.61
N VAL A 119 8.53 5.94 12.39
CA VAL A 119 8.48 5.94 13.86
C VAL A 119 9.92 5.98 14.42
N PRO A 120 10.22 6.81 15.44
CA PRO A 120 11.57 6.90 16.00
C PRO A 120 12.01 5.59 16.65
N GLY A 121 13.29 5.26 16.48
CA GLY A 121 13.99 4.25 17.26
C GLY A 121 14.55 3.05 16.50
N ARG A 122 13.98 2.67 15.36
CA ARG A 122 14.50 1.56 14.53
C ARG A 122 14.19 1.83 13.06
N SER A 123 15.12 2.44 12.35
CA SER A 123 15.01 2.52 10.89
C SER A 123 16.16 1.77 10.23
N TYR A 124 15.84 0.84 9.38
CA TYR A 124 16.77 0.24 8.41
C TYR A 124 17.00 1.15 7.20
N LEU A 125 16.22 2.23 7.08
CA LEU A 125 16.31 3.24 6.02
C LEU A 125 16.82 4.57 6.60
N PRO A 126 17.50 5.42 5.80
CA PRO A 126 17.99 6.71 6.26
C PRO A 126 16.85 7.54 6.85
N ARG A 127 17.04 8.02 8.05
CA ARG A 127 16.08 8.74 8.88
C ARG A 127 15.42 9.89 8.13
N THR A 128 14.14 9.76 7.89
CA THR A 128 13.23 10.87 7.58
C THR A 128 12.25 11.10 8.73
N THR A 129 12.74 11.05 9.98
CA THR A 129 11.93 11.35 11.18
C THR A 129 11.63 12.84 11.21
N THR A 130 10.75 13.26 10.35
CA THR A 130 10.20 14.60 10.29
C THR A 130 8.78 14.56 10.81
N ILE A 131 8.27 15.69 11.29
CA ILE A 131 6.87 15.85 11.70
C ILE A 131 5.90 15.22 10.68
N PRO A 132 6.08 15.36 9.33
CA PRO A 132 5.26 14.66 8.33
C PRO A 132 5.29 13.14 8.43
N GLY A 133 6.40 12.54 8.82
CA GLY A 133 6.50 11.08 9.01
C GLY A 133 5.58 10.58 10.12
N TYR A 134 5.49 11.30 11.23
CA TYR A 134 4.55 10.94 12.30
C TYR A 134 3.09 11.03 11.89
N PHE A 135 2.73 12.07 11.13
CA PHE A 135 1.38 12.19 10.58
C PHE A 135 1.06 11.07 9.61
N ALA A 136 2.02 10.68 8.75
CA ALA A 136 1.86 9.55 7.85
C ALA A 136 1.67 8.23 8.62
N ALA A 137 2.50 7.97 9.64
CA ALA A 137 2.36 6.80 10.50
C ALA A 137 1.01 6.77 11.22
N ALA A 138 0.59 7.88 11.82
CA ALA A 138 -0.70 7.99 12.49
C ALA A 138 -1.87 7.73 11.51
N THR A 139 -1.77 8.24 10.28
CA THR A 139 -2.80 8.00 9.25
C THR A 139 -2.89 6.52 8.88
N LEU A 140 -1.75 5.86 8.65
CA LEU A 140 -1.73 4.43 8.34
C LEU A 140 -2.29 3.59 9.49
N TRP A 141 -1.97 3.93 10.74
CA TRP A 141 -2.53 3.27 11.92
C TRP A 141 -4.03 3.49 12.07
N LEU A 142 -4.53 4.70 11.78
CA LEU A 142 -5.97 4.98 11.78
C LEU A 142 -6.70 4.19 10.70
N ILE A 143 -6.12 4.04 9.50
CA ILE A 143 -6.67 3.18 8.44
C ILE A 143 -6.70 1.73 8.91
N GLY A 144 -5.60 1.22 9.48
CA GLY A 144 -5.52 -0.14 10.03
C GLY A 144 -6.56 -0.39 11.13
N ALA A 145 -6.70 0.54 12.07
CA ALA A 145 -7.71 0.48 13.11
C ALA A 145 -9.15 0.51 12.54
N GLY A 146 -9.41 1.39 11.59
CA GLY A 146 -10.71 1.47 10.88
C GLY A 146 -11.06 0.16 10.19
N LEU A 147 -10.11 -0.46 9.49
CA LEU A 147 -10.27 -1.78 8.87
C LEU A 147 -10.57 -2.86 9.91
N PHE A 148 -9.85 -2.86 11.04
CA PHE A 148 -10.09 -3.81 12.12
C PHE A 148 -11.52 -3.73 12.69
N PHE A 149 -11.99 -2.53 13.00
CA PHE A 149 -13.35 -2.34 13.49
C PHE A 149 -14.42 -2.67 12.46
N TRP A 150 -14.18 -2.32 11.19
CA TRP A 150 -15.08 -2.68 10.09
C TRP A 150 -15.19 -4.21 9.94
N GLN A 151 -14.08 -4.93 9.95
CA GLN A 151 -14.06 -6.39 9.86
C GLN A 151 -14.76 -7.05 11.07
N ARG A 152 -14.56 -6.52 12.27
CA ARG A 152 -15.29 -7.00 13.46
C ARG A 152 -16.80 -6.84 13.32
N ARG A 153 -17.28 -5.70 12.83
CA ARG A 153 -18.73 -5.48 12.61
C ARG A 153 -19.34 -6.45 11.61
N LEU A 154 -18.60 -6.82 10.56
CA LEU A 154 -19.05 -7.84 9.60
C LEU A 154 -19.06 -9.25 10.20
N SER A 155 -18.26 -9.47 11.24
CA SER A 155 -18.12 -10.75 11.95
C SER A 155 -19.26 -11.04 12.91
N THR A 156 -19.95 -10.02 13.40
CA THR A 156 -21.02 -10.13 14.39
C THR A 156 -22.43 -10.19 13.78
N ARG A 157 -22.51 -10.10 12.45
CA ARG A 157 -23.74 -10.32 11.67
C ARG A 157 -23.71 -11.68 10.99
#